data_9e2b3e8a6273f40ae2471ce38a3759f1
#
_entry.id   9e2b3e8a6273f40ae2471ce38a3759f1
#
_cell.length_a   1.000
_cell.length_b   1.000
_cell.length_c   1.000
_cell.angle_alpha   90.00
_cell.angle_beta   90.00
_cell.angle_gamma   90.00
#
_symmetry.space_group_name_H-M   'P 1'
#
loop_
_entity.id
_entity.type
_entity.pdbx_description
1 polymer ?
#
loop_
_entity_poly.entity_id
_entity_poly.type
_entity_poly.pdbx_seq_one_letter_code
_entity_poly.pdbx_strand_id
1 'polypeptide(L)'
;MSEGVATVWLDRPEKGNALSAPAVGALRAAIEEAVADPGTHTLVIRGRGRHFCTGFDLSDLERETEASLRERFIALEELLQAVWHAPVRTVAVATGRAWGAGADLFASCDIRACTGDASFRFPGTAFGIVLGTRRLVELIGWDGARPLVSEGVMLDAAGAMRARLATDLVEGDMESWLALRCAAPVADRTTLAAIRPATRPDHRGEDLATLTASASVPGLVQRIDHYRKSLKK
;
A
#
# COMPACT_ATOMS: atom_id res chain seq x y z
N MET A 1 18.74 -5.90 13.66
CA MET A 1 18.40 -5.41 12.32
C MET A 1 19.68 -5.38 11.52
N SER A 2 19.63 -5.79 10.27
CA SER A 2 20.81 -5.75 9.39
C SER A 2 21.18 -4.28 9.11
N GLU A 3 22.48 -4.00 9.00
CA GLU A 3 22.99 -2.68 8.64
C GLU A 3 22.36 -2.21 7.32
N GLY A 4 21.93 -0.96 7.24
CA GLY A 4 21.29 -0.38 6.06
C GLY A 4 19.84 -0.77 5.79
N VAL A 5 19.16 -1.42 6.75
CA VAL A 5 17.72 -1.78 6.66
C VAL A 5 16.92 -0.94 7.66
N ALA A 6 16.08 -0.06 7.14
CA ALA A 6 15.10 0.68 7.92
C ALA A 6 13.75 -0.06 7.94
N THR A 7 13.11 -0.17 9.10
CA THR A 7 11.77 -0.75 9.22
C THR A 7 10.78 0.28 9.73
N VAL A 8 9.74 0.51 8.97
CA VAL A 8 8.61 1.38 9.33
C VAL A 8 7.39 0.51 9.65
N TRP A 9 6.76 0.81 10.78
CA TRP A 9 5.65 0.04 11.30
C TRP A 9 4.32 0.79 11.17
N LEU A 10 3.33 0.09 10.67
CA LEU A 10 1.93 0.44 10.88
C LEU A 10 1.59 -0.03 12.31
N ASP A 11 1.35 0.90 13.22
CA ASP A 11 1.24 0.60 14.66
C ASP A 11 -0.08 1.11 15.26
N ARG A 12 -1.18 0.57 14.73
CA ARG A 12 -2.55 0.71 15.25
C ARG A 12 -3.25 -0.65 15.20
N PRO A 13 -2.69 -1.69 15.86
CA PRO A 13 -3.19 -3.06 15.74
C PRO A 13 -4.64 -3.21 16.20
N GLU A 14 -5.10 -2.42 17.18
CA GLU A 14 -6.48 -2.39 17.68
C GLU A 14 -7.50 -1.88 16.65
N LYS A 15 -7.02 -1.17 15.61
CA LYS A 15 -7.81 -0.70 14.45
C LYS A 15 -7.45 -1.43 13.16
N GLY A 16 -6.76 -2.59 13.27
CA GLY A 16 -6.27 -3.32 12.11
C GLY A 16 -5.32 -2.50 11.23
N ASN A 17 -4.56 -1.58 11.81
CA ASN A 17 -3.65 -0.67 11.12
C ASN A 17 -4.34 0.21 10.05
N ALA A 18 -5.62 0.58 10.28
CA ALA A 18 -6.34 1.46 9.38
C ALA A 18 -5.68 2.85 9.29
N LEU A 19 -5.67 3.41 8.09
CA LEU A 19 -4.99 4.64 7.72
C LEU A 19 -5.89 5.87 8.02
N SER A 20 -5.79 6.38 9.24
CA SER A 20 -6.33 7.69 9.62
C SER A 20 -5.43 8.82 9.08
N ALA A 21 -5.92 10.07 9.02
CA ALA A 21 -5.12 11.19 8.56
C ALA A 21 -3.81 11.35 9.36
N PRO A 22 -3.78 11.28 10.71
CA PRO A 22 -2.53 11.30 11.46
C PRO A 22 -1.62 10.11 11.16
N ALA A 23 -2.18 8.90 10.96
CA ALA A 23 -1.38 7.71 10.64
C ALA A 23 -0.72 7.82 9.27
N VAL A 24 -1.41 8.36 8.27
CA VAL A 24 -0.84 8.63 6.94
C VAL A 24 0.31 9.63 7.02
N GLY A 25 0.12 10.75 7.73
CA GLY A 25 1.17 11.76 7.91
C GLY A 25 2.41 11.19 8.62
N ALA A 26 2.21 10.46 9.72
CA ALA A 26 3.29 9.84 10.48
C ALA A 26 4.03 8.77 9.65
N LEU A 27 3.29 7.93 8.90
CA LEU A 27 3.86 6.89 8.05
C LEU A 27 4.69 7.52 6.92
N ARG A 28 4.17 8.57 6.27
CA ARG A 28 4.89 9.30 5.22
C ARG A 28 6.18 9.91 5.76
N ALA A 29 6.12 10.62 6.88
CA ALA A 29 7.30 11.22 7.50
C ALA A 29 8.37 10.18 7.86
N ALA A 30 7.98 9.04 8.44
CA ALA A 30 8.90 7.95 8.77
C ALA A 30 9.55 7.33 7.51
N ILE A 31 8.80 7.20 6.41
CA ILE A 31 9.33 6.73 5.13
C ILE A 31 10.32 7.74 4.55
N GLU A 32 9.97 9.02 4.53
CA GLU A 32 10.83 10.10 4.02
C GLU A 32 12.13 10.19 4.83
N GLU A 33 12.06 10.11 6.16
CA GLU A 33 13.22 10.07 7.04
C GLU A 33 14.12 8.86 6.77
N ALA A 34 13.55 7.65 6.70
CA ALA A 34 14.28 6.42 6.40
C ALA A 34 14.95 6.47 5.02
N VAL A 35 14.28 7.04 4.03
CA VAL A 35 14.80 7.22 2.68
C VAL A 35 15.85 8.33 2.61
N ALA A 36 15.78 9.35 3.44
CA ALA A 36 16.79 10.42 3.49
C ALA A 36 18.13 9.96 4.08
N ASP A 37 18.12 8.95 4.94
CA ASP A 37 19.37 8.38 5.47
C ASP A 37 20.21 7.72 4.37
N PRO A 38 21.43 8.22 4.08
CA PRO A 38 22.29 7.68 3.02
C PRO A 38 22.75 6.25 3.30
N GLY A 39 22.74 5.80 4.56
CA GLY A 39 23.05 4.42 4.95
C GLY A 39 21.94 3.43 4.61
N THR A 40 20.70 3.90 4.40
CA THR A 40 19.57 3.02 4.12
C THR A 40 19.57 2.58 2.65
N HIS A 41 19.66 1.28 2.41
CA HIS A 41 19.49 0.66 1.09
C HIS A 41 18.17 -0.11 0.93
N THR A 42 17.50 -0.43 2.04
CA THR A 42 16.23 -1.17 2.03
C THR A 42 15.27 -0.59 3.08
N LEU A 43 14.06 -0.29 2.65
CA LEU A 43 12.94 0.12 3.50
C LEU A 43 11.95 -1.04 3.62
N VAL A 44 11.68 -1.50 4.84
CA VAL A 44 10.70 -2.55 5.13
C VAL A 44 9.46 -1.92 5.75
N ILE A 45 8.27 -2.23 5.24
CA ILE A 45 6.97 -1.80 5.77
C ILE A 45 6.24 -3.03 6.32
N ARG A 46 5.85 -2.98 7.60
CA ARG A 46 5.17 -4.08 8.31
C ARG A 46 4.02 -3.55 9.15
N GLY A 47 3.02 -4.38 9.38
CA GLY A 47 1.95 -4.10 10.36
C GLY A 47 2.24 -4.75 11.71
N ARG A 48 1.97 -4.03 12.80
CA ARG A 48 1.90 -4.63 14.15
C ARG A 48 0.63 -5.45 14.28
N GLY A 49 0.68 -6.53 15.06
CA GLY A 49 -0.47 -7.38 15.36
C GLY A 49 -0.91 -8.26 14.18
N ARG A 50 -2.22 -8.50 14.07
CA ARG A 50 -2.78 -9.53 13.18
C ARG A 50 -2.78 -9.15 11.70
N HIS A 51 -2.88 -7.87 11.36
CA HIS A 51 -3.13 -7.41 10.00
C HIS A 51 -2.02 -6.48 9.52
N PHE A 52 -1.70 -6.56 8.24
CA PHE A 52 -0.85 -5.57 7.61
C PHE A 52 -1.52 -4.19 7.66
N CYS A 53 -2.67 -4.05 6.98
CA CYS A 53 -3.44 -2.80 6.95
C CYS A 53 -4.83 -3.05 6.39
N THR A 54 -5.87 -2.60 7.08
CA THR A 54 -7.27 -2.75 6.63
C THR A 54 -7.78 -1.60 5.76
N GLY A 55 -6.89 -0.68 5.38
CA GLY A 55 -7.17 0.40 4.43
C GLY A 55 -7.54 1.72 5.08
N PHE A 56 -8.32 2.53 4.36
CA PHE A 56 -8.78 3.84 4.82
C PHE A 56 -9.58 3.74 6.12
N ASP A 57 -9.25 4.56 7.12
CA ASP A 57 -9.96 4.57 8.39
C ASP A 57 -11.33 5.22 8.23
N LEU A 58 -12.38 4.41 8.36
CA LEU A 58 -13.79 4.82 8.25
C LEU A 58 -14.40 5.25 9.60
N SER A 59 -13.57 5.34 10.66
CA SER A 59 -14.01 5.90 11.94
C SER A 59 -14.33 7.38 11.75
N ASP A 60 -15.22 7.89 12.55
CA ASP A 60 -15.58 9.33 12.60
C ASP A 60 -16.06 9.93 11.26
N LEU A 61 -16.58 9.10 10.33
CA LEU A 61 -17.08 9.56 9.04
C LEU A 61 -18.16 10.65 9.18
N GLU A 62 -18.85 10.68 10.30
CA GLU A 62 -19.88 11.68 10.64
C GLU A 62 -19.30 13.11 10.78
N ARG A 63 -18.00 13.23 10.99
CA ARG A 63 -17.27 14.51 11.12
C ARG A 63 -16.62 14.94 9.82
N GLU A 64 -16.64 14.08 8.81
CA GLU A 64 -15.99 14.33 7.54
C GLU A 64 -16.89 15.15 6.61
N THR A 65 -16.24 15.99 5.80
CA THR A 65 -16.82 16.68 4.66
C THR A 65 -16.29 16.08 3.35
N GLU A 66 -16.90 16.41 2.23
CA GLU A 66 -16.38 16.04 0.91
C GLU A 66 -14.95 16.58 0.68
N ALA A 67 -14.67 17.79 1.19
CA ALA A 67 -13.37 18.40 1.10
C ALA A 67 -12.32 17.66 1.95
N SER A 68 -12.63 17.37 3.22
CA SER A 68 -11.71 16.67 4.12
C SER A 68 -11.43 15.25 3.65
N LEU A 69 -12.43 14.52 3.14
CA LEU A 69 -12.24 13.19 2.56
C LEU A 69 -11.33 13.24 1.32
N ARG A 70 -11.56 14.22 0.44
CA ARG A 70 -10.70 14.40 -0.75
C ARG A 70 -9.24 14.66 -0.34
N GLU A 71 -9.00 15.53 0.63
CA GLU A 71 -7.65 15.80 1.16
C GLU A 71 -7.00 14.54 1.73
N ARG A 72 -7.75 13.73 2.48
CA ARG A 72 -7.27 12.45 3.01
C ARG A 72 -6.91 11.46 1.91
N PHE A 73 -7.68 11.38 0.82
CA PHE A 73 -7.35 10.52 -0.33
C PHE A 73 -6.15 11.04 -1.11
N ILE A 74 -5.99 12.36 -1.25
CA ILE A 74 -4.79 12.97 -1.83
C ILE A 74 -3.55 12.61 -1.01
N ALA A 75 -3.60 12.75 0.31
CA ALA A 75 -2.50 12.37 1.19
C ALA A 75 -2.14 10.87 1.10
N LEU A 76 -3.14 9.99 0.90
CA LEU A 76 -2.89 8.57 0.64
C LEU A 76 -2.17 8.36 -0.70
N GLU A 77 -2.60 9.02 -1.77
CA GLU A 77 -1.92 8.90 -3.07
C GLU A 77 -0.47 9.38 -2.97
N GLU A 78 -0.22 10.49 -2.29
CA GLU A 78 1.14 11.01 -2.05
C GLU A 78 2.00 10.01 -1.24
N LEU A 79 1.41 9.31 -0.26
CA LEU A 79 2.09 8.23 0.47
C LEU A 79 2.46 7.07 -0.46
N LEU A 80 1.54 6.64 -1.34
CA LEU A 80 1.81 5.57 -2.30
C LEU A 80 2.91 5.97 -3.29
N GLN A 81 2.91 7.24 -3.73
CA GLN A 81 3.94 7.79 -4.60
C GLN A 81 5.31 7.82 -3.91
N ALA A 82 5.37 8.20 -2.62
CA ALA A 82 6.61 8.21 -1.85
C ALA A 82 7.25 6.82 -1.78
N VAL A 83 6.43 5.76 -1.63
CA VAL A 83 6.91 4.36 -1.63
C VAL A 83 7.29 3.90 -3.04
N TRP A 84 6.42 4.13 -4.04
CA TRP A 84 6.62 3.66 -5.41
C TRP A 84 7.88 4.25 -6.05
N HIS A 85 8.18 5.53 -5.77
CA HIS A 85 9.33 6.24 -6.30
C HIS A 85 10.53 6.31 -5.34
N ALA A 86 10.50 5.60 -4.21
CA ALA A 86 11.61 5.59 -3.26
C ALA A 86 12.92 5.16 -3.93
N PRO A 87 14.03 5.90 -3.77
CA PRO A 87 15.33 5.59 -4.38
C PRO A 87 16.09 4.46 -3.65
N VAL A 88 15.37 3.65 -2.92
CA VAL A 88 15.85 2.47 -2.19
C VAL A 88 14.95 1.27 -2.49
N ARG A 89 15.42 0.06 -2.20
CA ARG A 89 14.57 -1.13 -2.32
C ARG A 89 13.47 -1.09 -1.27
N THR A 90 12.22 -1.25 -1.67
CA THR A 90 11.06 -1.27 -0.78
C THR A 90 10.52 -2.69 -0.63
N VAL A 91 10.21 -3.06 0.61
CA VAL A 91 9.70 -4.39 0.99
C VAL A 91 8.45 -4.23 1.83
N ALA A 92 7.33 -4.81 1.41
CA ALA A 92 6.16 -4.97 2.25
C ALA A 92 6.06 -6.42 2.72
N VAL A 93 5.70 -6.63 4.00
CA VAL A 93 5.40 -7.97 4.53
C VAL A 93 3.97 -7.97 5.06
N ALA A 94 3.06 -8.58 4.32
CA ALA A 94 1.65 -8.65 4.66
C ALA A 94 1.31 -9.91 5.46
N THR A 95 0.71 -9.71 6.64
CA THR A 95 0.05 -10.73 7.45
C THR A 95 -1.44 -10.42 7.50
N GLY A 96 -2.30 -11.44 7.55
CA GLY A 96 -3.75 -11.25 7.62
C GLY A 96 -4.29 -10.35 6.51
N ARG A 97 -4.94 -9.25 6.86
CA ARG A 97 -5.59 -8.37 5.87
C ARG A 97 -4.64 -7.31 5.33
N ALA A 98 -4.53 -7.22 4.01
CA ALA A 98 -4.00 -6.10 3.25
C ALA A 98 -5.11 -5.60 2.31
N TRP A 99 -5.97 -4.68 2.79
CA TRP A 99 -7.22 -4.31 2.12
C TRP A 99 -7.26 -2.81 1.79
N GLY A 100 -7.89 -2.45 0.67
CA GLY A 100 -8.03 -1.06 0.20
C GLY A 100 -6.68 -0.37 0.08
N ALA A 101 -6.55 0.84 0.63
CA ALA A 101 -5.29 1.58 0.63
C ALA A 101 -4.11 0.79 1.25
N GLY A 102 -4.39 -0.21 2.11
CA GLY A 102 -3.38 -1.15 2.60
C GLY A 102 -2.89 -2.11 1.51
N ALA A 103 -3.77 -2.58 0.64
CA ALA A 103 -3.39 -3.37 -0.52
C ALA A 103 -2.65 -2.52 -1.57
N ASP A 104 -3.05 -1.25 -1.75
CA ASP A 104 -2.37 -0.30 -2.62
C ASP A 104 -0.96 0.02 -2.09
N LEU A 105 -0.80 0.18 -0.77
CA LEU A 105 0.51 0.35 -0.13
C LEU A 105 1.41 -0.88 -0.33
N PHE A 106 0.87 -2.08 -0.16
CA PHE A 106 1.56 -3.33 -0.43
C PHE A 106 1.99 -3.40 -1.91
N ALA A 107 1.09 -3.11 -2.83
CA ALA A 107 1.35 -3.10 -4.28
C ALA A 107 2.40 -2.04 -4.69
N SER A 108 2.59 -0.98 -3.89
CA SER A 108 3.58 0.06 -4.18
C SER A 108 5.02 -0.34 -3.88
N CYS A 109 5.26 -1.47 -3.19
CA CYS A 109 6.60 -1.96 -2.87
C CYS A 109 7.21 -2.82 -3.98
N ASP A 110 8.56 -2.92 -3.99
CA ASP A 110 9.30 -3.75 -4.95
C ASP A 110 9.15 -5.24 -4.62
N ILE A 111 9.42 -5.59 -3.38
CA ILE A 111 9.24 -6.93 -2.83
C ILE A 111 7.97 -6.94 -2.01
N ARG A 112 7.06 -7.80 -2.38
CA ARG A 112 5.72 -7.91 -1.81
C ARG A 112 5.54 -9.29 -1.24
N ALA A 113 6.04 -9.47 -0.01
CA ALA A 113 5.97 -10.74 0.70
C ALA A 113 4.68 -10.87 1.48
N CYS A 114 4.16 -12.08 1.58
CA CYS A 114 3.00 -12.37 2.41
C CYS A 114 3.14 -13.68 3.15
N THR A 115 2.46 -13.79 4.30
CA THR A 115 2.28 -15.05 5.02
C THR A 115 1.08 -15.82 4.48
N GLY A 116 0.98 -17.11 4.78
CA GLY A 116 -0.10 -17.97 4.26
C GLY A 116 -1.52 -17.56 4.67
N ASP A 117 -1.67 -16.75 5.73
CA ASP A 117 -2.95 -16.21 6.19
C ASP A 117 -3.31 -14.86 5.56
N ALA A 118 -2.47 -14.33 4.66
CA ALA A 118 -2.69 -13.03 4.05
C ALA A 118 -3.86 -13.05 3.05
N SER A 119 -4.59 -11.93 3.00
CA SER A 119 -5.66 -11.70 2.03
C SER A 119 -5.63 -10.28 1.49
N PHE A 120 -6.00 -10.14 0.22
CA PHE A 120 -5.92 -8.87 -0.52
C PHE A 120 -7.27 -8.52 -1.15
N ARG A 121 -7.71 -7.27 -0.96
CA ARG A 121 -8.95 -6.76 -1.52
C ARG A 121 -8.81 -5.28 -1.87
N PHE A 122 -9.45 -4.85 -2.98
CA PHE A 122 -9.40 -3.46 -3.49
C PHE A 122 -10.81 -2.85 -3.55
N PRO A 123 -11.43 -2.51 -2.41
CA PRO A 123 -12.82 -2.09 -2.36
C PRO A 123 -13.07 -0.62 -2.72
N GLY A 124 -12.05 0.18 -3.03
CA GLY A 124 -12.18 1.62 -3.27
C GLY A 124 -13.20 1.98 -4.35
N THR A 125 -13.27 1.17 -5.40
CA THR A 125 -14.22 1.35 -6.51
C THR A 125 -15.68 1.15 -6.11
N ALA A 126 -15.97 0.39 -5.03
CA ALA A 126 -17.33 0.22 -4.52
C ALA A 126 -17.95 1.53 -4.00
N PHE A 127 -17.13 2.52 -3.68
CA PHE A 127 -17.57 3.88 -3.33
C PHE A 127 -17.01 4.95 -4.27
N GLY A 128 -16.53 4.53 -5.45
CA GLY A 128 -16.18 5.41 -6.56
C GLY A 128 -14.79 6.05 -6.45
N ILE A 129 -13.88 5.50 -5.64
CA ILE A 129 -12.48 5.96 -5.55
C ILE A 129 -11.58 5.12 -6.45
N VAL A 130 -10.75 5.80 -7.23
CA VAL A 130 -9.70 5.20 -8.06
C VAL A 130 -8.35 5.56 -7.45
N LEU A 131 -7.81 4.66 -6.62
CA LEU A 131 -6.51 4.78 -5.95
C LEU A 131 -5.65 3.56 -6.33
N GLY A 132 -4.39 3.78 -6.68
CA GLY A 132 -3.43 2.70 -6.93
C GLY A 132 -3.72 1.81 -8.15
N THR A 133 -4.83 2.00 -8.85
CA THR A 133 -5.31 1.09 -9.92
C THR A 133 -4.29 0.93 -11.06
N ARG A 134 -3.64 2.00 -11.52
CA ARG A 134 -2.61 1.93 -12.57
C ARG A 134 -1.43 1.07 -12.13
N ARG A 135 -0.94 1.27 -10.90
CA ARG A 135 0.17 0.49 -10.32
C ARG A 135 -0.20 -1.00 -10.24
N LEU A 136 -1.43 -1.30 -9.85
CA LEU A 136 -1.93 -2.67 -9.83
C LEU A 136 -1.91 -3.29 -11.23
N VAL A 137 -2.43 -2.57 -12.25
CA VAL A 137 -2.42 -3.02 -13.65
C VAL A 137 -0.99 -3.21 -14.16
N GLU A 138 -0.07 -2.34 -13.79
CA GLU A 138 1.35 -2.45 -14.17
C GLU A 138 2.00 -3.71 -13.58
N LEU A 139 1.59 -4.12 -12.38
CA LEU A 139 2.12 -5.32 -11.72
C LEU A 139 1.56 -6.62 -12.27
N ILE A 140 0.24 -6.69 -12.50
CA ILE A 140 -0.46 -7.96 -12.76
C ILE A 140 -1.25 -7.98 -14.08
N GLY A 141 -1.12 -6.93 -14.88
CA GLY A 141 -1.85 -6.75 -16.12
C GLY A 141 -3.33 -6.41 -15.90
N TRP A 142 -4.01 -5.96 -16.97
CA TRP A 142 -5.43 -5.61 -16.90
C TRP A 142 -6.32 -6.79 -16.55
N ASP A 143 -6.07 -7.95 -17.15
CA ASP A 143 -6.88 -9.17 -16.92
C ASP A 143 -6.78 -9.66 -15.47
N GLY A 144 -5.63 -9.50 -14.83
CA GLY A 144 -5.45 -9.81 -13.41
C GLY A 144 -6.07 -8.76 -12.49
N ALA A 145 -5.96 -7.48 -12.84
CA ALA A 145 -6.44 -6.37 -12.02
C ALA A 145 -7.96 -6.17 -12.09
N ARG A 146 -8.57 -6.35 -13.28
CA ARG A 146 -9.99 -6.09 -13.51
C ARG A 146 -10.93 -6.78 -12.50
N PRO A 147 -10.83 -8.09 -12.25
CA PRO A 147 -11.70 -8.75 -11.28
C PRO A 147 -11.56 -8.18 -9.86
N LEU A 148 -10.36 -7.73 -9.49
CA LEU A 148 -10.09 -7.21 -8.15
C LEU A 148 -10.75 -5.82 -7.96
N VAL A 149 -10.63 -4.94 -8.96
CA VAL A 149 -11.11 -3.55 -8.88
C VAL A 149 -12.55 -3.37 -9.34
N SER A 150 -13.03 -4.19 -10.30
CA SER A 150 -14.38 -4.02 -10.87
C SER A 150 -15.41 -4.96 -10.27
N GLU A 151 -14.99 -6.14 -9.77
CA GLU A 151 -15.89 -7.19 -9.26
C GLU A 151 -15.71 -7.42 -7.75
N GLY A 152 -14.67 -6.80 -7.14
CA GLY A 152 -14.39 -6.92 -5.71
C GLY A 152 -13.88 -8.29 -5.28
N VAL A 153 -13.31 -9.06 -6.22
CA VAL A 153 -12.70 -10.36 -5.95
C VAL A 153 -11.60 -10.20 -4.91
N MET A 154 -11.55 -11.11 -3.95
CA MET A 154 -10.51 -11.18 -2.92
C MET A 154 -9.51 -12.27 -3.30
N LEU A 155 -8.23 -11.99 -3.13
CA LEU A 155 -7.17 -12.99 -3.24
C LEU A 155 -6.73 -13.44 -1.84
N ASP A 156 -6.53 -14.73 -1.68
CA ASP A 156 -5.70 -15.31 -0.62
C ASP A 156 -4.21 -15.23 -1.00
N ALA A 157 -3.32 -15.67 -0.11
CA ALA A 157 -1.88 -15.66 -0.34
C ALA A 157 -1.50 -16.43 -1.62
N ALA A 158 -2.07 -17.61 -1.83
CA ALA A 158 -1.79 -18.42 -3.01
C ALA A 158 -2.28 -17.76 -4.31
N GLY A 159 -3.46 -17.12 -4.27
CA GLY A 159 -4.00 -16.33 -5.37
C GLY A 159 -3.12 -15.11 -5.68
N ALA A 160 -2.64 -14.41 -4.65
CA ALA A 160 -1.74 -13.25 -4.81
C ALA A 160 -0.40 -13.66 -5.45
N MET A 161 0.16 -14.81 -5.06
CA MET A 161 1.36 -15.36 -5.68
C MET A 161 1.12 -15.72 -7.16
N ARG A 162 0.03 -16.44 -7.47
CA ARG A 162 -0.33 -16.79 -8.87
C ARG A 162 -0.54 -15.56 -9.74
N ALA A 163 -1.19 -14.53 -9.19
CA ALA A 163 -1.43 -13.27 -9.89
C ALA A 163 -0.18 -12.38 -9.97
N ARG A 164 0.93 -12.73 -9.32
CA ARG A 164 2.13 -11.89 -9.18
C ARG A 164 1.89 -10.57 -8.42
N LEU A 165 0.79 -10.47 -7.70
CA LEU A 165 0.58 -9.39 -6.73
C LEU A 165 1.56 -9.53 -5.57
N ALA A 166 1.74 -10.73 -5.04
CA ALA A 166 2.83 -11.06 -4.13
C ALA A 166 4.02 -11.67 -4.90
N THR A 167 5.23 -11.34 -4.46
CA THR A 167 6.48 -11.84 -5.05
C THR A 167 7.06 -13.00 -4.25
N ASP A 168 6.76 -13.07 -2.96
CA ASP A 168 7.34 -14.03 -2.03
C ASP A 168 6.27 -14.53 -1.06
N LEU A 169 6.29 -15.83 -0.76
CA LEU A 169 5.56 -16.42 0.35
C LEU A 169 6.55 -16.65 1.51
N VAL A 170 6.25 -16.06 2.66
CA VAL A 170 7.08 -16.23 3.85
C VAL A 170 6.68 -17.53 4.53
N GLU A 171 7.57 -18.50 4.47
CA GLU A 171 7.46 -19.77 5.19
C GLU A 171 8.47 -19.83 6.31
N GLY A 172 8.07 -20.32 7.47
CA GLY A 172 8.94 -20.43 8.64
C GLY A 172 9.18 -19.11 9.37
N ASP A 173 10.44 -18.87 9.81
CA ASP A 173 10.78 -17.73 10.63
C ASP A 173 10.92 -16.43 9.83
N MET A 174 10.09 -15.46 10.16
CA MET A 174 10.02 -14.14 9.51
C MET A 174 11.34 -13.37 9.58
N GLU A 175 12.03 -13.39 10.70
CA GLU A 175 13.26 -12.61 10.88
C GLU A 175 14.40 -13.23 10.07
N SER A 176 14.46 -14.54 9.96
CA SER A 176 15.40 -15.25 9.08
C SER A 176 15.13 -14.93 7.60
N TRP A 177 13.85 -14.91 7.19
CA TRP A 177 13.46 -14.52 5.84
C TRP A 177 13.87 -13.07 5.55
N LEU A 178 13.59 -12.14 6.47
CA LEU A 178 13.98 -10.74 6.34
C LEU A 178 15.50 -10.58 6.24
N ALA A 179 16.26 -11.25 7.09
CA ALA A 179 17.74 -11.18 7.07
C ALA A 179 18.29 -11.59 5.70
N LEU A 180 17.75 -12.67 5.11
CA LEU A 180 18.15 -13.13 3.77
C LEU A 180 17.70 -12.17 2.67
N ARG A 181 16.43 -11.76 2.69
CA ARG A 181 15.81 -11.03 1.58
C ARG A 181 16.17 -9.55 1.56
N CYS A 182 16.46 -8.98 2.73
CA CYS A 182 16.90 -7.60 2.91
C CYS A 182 18.43 -7.44 2.99
N ALA A 183 19.21 -8.46 2.70
CA ALA A 183 20.66 -8.32 2.52
C ALA A 183 20.98 -7.24 1.48
N ALA A 184 22.14 -6.59 1.63
CA ALA A 184 22.54 -5.48 0.76
C ALA A 184 22.41 -5.88 -0.73
N PRO A 185 21.77 -5.05 -1.56
CA PRO A 185 21.67 -5.32 -2.99
C PRO A 185 23.04 -5.19 -3.67
N VAL A 186 23.22 -5.84 -4.82
CA VAL A 186 24.43 -5.70 -5.63
C VAL A 186 24.58 -4.26 -6.17
N ALA A 187 23.47 -3.65 -6.58
CA ALA A 187 23.46 -2.26 -7.01
C ALA A 187 23.50 -1.32 -5.81
N ASP A 188 24.38 -0.35 -5.83
CA ASP A 188 24.41 0.70 -4.82
C ASP A 188 23.19 1.62 -4.93
N ARG A 189 23.02 2.50 -3.95
CA ARG A 189 21.89 3.42 -3.88
C ARG A 189 21.77 4.33 -5.11
N THR A 190 22.87 4.81 -5.64
CA THR A 190 22.90 5.67 -6.83
C THR A 190 22.39 4.92 -8.05
N THR A 191 22.87 3.69 -8.23
CA THR A 191 22.42 2.79 -9.29
C THR A 191 20.95 2.43 -9.14
N LEU A 192 20.47 2.11 -7.92
CA LEU A 192 19.05 1.85 -7.66
C LEU A 192 18.17 3.05 -7.99
N ALA A 193 18.61 4.26 -7.62
CA ALA A 193 17.90 5.49 -7.95
C ALA A 193 17.83 5.74 -9.47
N ALA A 194 18.87 5.38 -10.22
CA ALA A 194 18.90 5.50 -11.68
C ALA A 194 18.05 4.44 -12.40
N ILE A 195 17.98 3.21 -11.87
CA ILE A 195 17.13 2.13 -12.41
C ILE A 195 15.65 2.50 -12.31
N ARG A 196 15.25 3.19 -11.24
CA ARG A 196 13.83 3.48 -10.93
C ARG A 196 13.10 4.18 -12.09
N PRO A 197 13.54 5.35 -12.60
CA PRO A 197 12.86 6.01 -13.70
C PRO A 197 12.96 5.24 -15.04
N ALA A 198 13.95 4.38 -15.19
CA ALA A 198 14.08 3.53 -16.39
C ALA A 198 13.09 2.36 -16.40
N THR A 199 12.63 1.91 -15.22
CA THR A 199 11.73 0.75 -15.07
C THR A 199 10.34 1.11 -14.62
N ARG A 200 10.14 2.31 -14.07
CA ARG A 200 8.85 2.85 -13.60
C ARG A 200 8.68 4.28 -14.10
N PRO A 201 7.97 4.48 -15.22
CA PRO A 201 7.66 5.81 -15.71
C PRO A 201 6.99 6.69 -14.65
N ASP A 202 7.25 7.99 -14.71
CA ASP A 202 6.67 8.94 -13.76
C ASP A 202 5.24 9.33 -14.18
N HIS A 203 4.28 8.73 -13.50
CA HIS A 203 2.86 8.99 -13.65
C HIS A 203 2.24 9.71 -12.44
N ARG A 204 3.05 10.35 -11.58
CA ARG A 204 2.57 10.99 -10.35
C ARG A 204 1.45 12.00 -10.60
N GLY A 205 1.59 12.82 -11.63
CA GLY A 205 0.56 13.81 -11.98
C GLY A 205 -0.74 13.17 -12.46
N GLU A 206 -0.66 12.14 -13.29
CA GLU A 206 -1.82 11.42 -13.85
C GLU A 206 -2.56 10.63 -12.78
N ASP A 207 -1.82 9.94 -11.89
CA ASP A 207 -2.39 9.18 -10.78
C ASP A 207 -3.12 10.12 -9.81
N LEU A 208 -2.49 11.25 -9.44
CA LEU A 208 -3.09 12.26 -8.56
C LEU A 208 -4.31 12.91 -9.19
N ALA A 209 -4.26 13.22 -10.50
CA ALA A 209 -5.40 13.80 -11.24
C ALA A 209 -6.58 12.81 -11.29
N THR A 210 -6.32 11.54 -11.58
CA THR A 210 -7.33 10.47 -11.62
C THR A 210 -7.99 10.28 -10.26
N LEU A 211 -7.19 10.20 -9.20
CA LEU A 211 -7.71 10.11 -7.85
C LEU A 211 -8.56 11.33 -7.50
N THR A 212 -8.02 12.53 -7.71
CA THR A 212 -8.70 13.79 -7.37
C THR A 212 -10.03 13.91 -8.10
N ALA A 213 -10.09 13.55 -9.39
CA ALA A 213 -11.32 13.53 -10.17
C ALA A 213 -12.34 12.57 -9.54
N SER A 214 -11.94 11.34 -9.21
CA SER A 214 -12.82 10.34 -8.59
C SER A 214 -13.33 10.77 -7.20
N ALA A 215 -12.47 11.39 -6.40
CA ALA A 215 -12.79 11.91 -5.07
C ALA A 215 -13.62 13.21 -5.10
N SER A 216 -13.68 13.89 -6.25
CA SER A 216 -14.47 15.12 -6.45
C SER A 216 -15.89 14.87 -6.95
N VAL A 217 -16.24 13.64 -7.28
CA VAL A 217 -17.62 13.28 -7.62
C VAL A 217 -18.52 13.51 -6.41
N PRO A 218 -19.61 14.32 -6.51
CA PRO A 218 -20.48 14.63 -5.39
C PRO A 218 -21.04 13.38 -4.69
N GLY A 219 -21.29 13.49 -3.38
CA GLY A 219 -21.88 12.40 -2.58
C GLY A 219 -20.84 11.38 -2.07
N LEU A 220 -19.57 11.74 -1.98
CA LEU A 220 -18.51 10.83 -1.50
C LEU A 220 -18.79 10.35 -0.05
N VAL A 221 -19.19 11.26 0.85
CA VAL A 221 -19.55 10.90 2.24
C VAL A 221 -20.64 9.83 2.24
N GLN A 222 -21.70 10.02 1.45
CA GLN A 222 -22.84 9.10 1.38
C GLN A 222 -22.44 7.75 0.77
N ARG A 223 -21.61 7.75 -0.29
CA ARG A 223 -21.11 6.51 -0.90
C ARG A 223 -20.27 5.68 0.07
N ILE A 224 -19.37 6.34 0.82
CA ILE A 224 -18.56 5.67 1.85
C ILE A 224 -19.43 5.16 3.00
N ASP A 225 -20.42 5.93 3.46
CA ASP A 225 -21.33 5.49 4.52
C ASP A 225 -22.19 4.29 4.10
N HIS A 226 -22.68 4.30 2.85
CA HIS A 226 -23.39 3.16 2.28
C HIS A 226 -22.50 1.92 2.25
N TYR A 227 -21.27 2.04 1.77
CA TYR A 227 -20.30 0.95 1.78
C TYR A 227 -20.01 0.45 3.20
N ARG A 228 -19.75 1.37 4.16
CA ARG A 228 -19.54 1.02 5.58
C ARG A 228 -20.70 0.21 6.17
N LYS A 229 -21.94 0.60 5.86
CA LYS A 229 -23.15 -0.12 6.29
C LYS A 229 -23.27 -1.51 5.66
N SER A 230 -22.82 -1.69 4.42
CA SER A 230 -22.83 -2.99 3.75
C SER A 230 -21.88 -4.02 4.37
N LEU A 231 -20.80 -3.56 5.03
CA LEU A 231 -19.84 -4.43 5.71
C LEU A 231 -20.39 -5.00 7.05
N LYS A 232 -21.49 -4.49 7.56
CA LYS A 232 -22.10 -4.93 8.84
C LYS A 232 -23.21 -5.99 8.65
N LYS A 233 -23.58 -6.26 7.41
CA LYS A 233 -24.52 -7.30 7.01
C LYS A 233 -23.77 -8.60 6.69
#